data_eb43d9184b055d81a96b5b3064a73900
#
_entry.id   eb43d9184b055d81a96b5b3064a73900
#
_cell.length_a   1.000
_cell.length_b   1.000
_cell.length_c   1.000
_cell.angle_alpha   90.00
_cell.angle_beta   90.00
_cell.angle_gamma   90.00
#
_symmetry.space_group_name_H-M   'P 1'
#
loop_
_entity.id
_entity.type
_entity.pdbx_description
1 polymer ?
#
loop_
_entity_poly.entity_id
_entity_poly.type
_entity_poly.pdbx_seq_one_letter_code
_entity_poly.pdbx_strand_id
1 'polypeptide(L)'
;MQQEVERKNRPPFHSAAAYTVTVQWTLSLIARLLMAFGPAIRKPYKALSAMGAGLTLMYLLLLRMQTAIPALIALGLFSFCIAGVYPLATACIGEMSSSASVGVLLSVGGLGGIIFPWVVGLVADMSGLRTGMAVNLIPCAGIIILPFLISRRKTE
;
A
#
# COMPACT_ATOMS: atom_id res chain seq x y z
N MET A 1 -5.79 -19.09 -35.92
CA MET A 1 -7.03 -19.82 -35.63
C MET A 1 -7.05 -20.39 -34.20
N GLN A 2 -6.01 -21.11 -33.75
CA GLN A 2 -5.97 -21.62 -32.36
C GLN A 2 -5.91 -20.52 -31.28
N GLN A 3 -5.15 -19.45 -31.48
CA GLN A 3 -5.06 -18.33 -30.53
C GLN A 3 -6.38 -17.57 -30.33
N GLU A 4 -7.24 -17.56 -31.35
CA GLU A 4 -8.54 -16.89 -31.29
C GLU A 4 -9.58 -17.71 -30.52
N VAL A 5 -9.51 -19.04 -30.64
CA VAL A 5 -10.32 -19.99 -29.86
C VAL A 5 -9.92 -19.98 -28.37
N GLU A 6 -8.63 -19.89 -28.09
CA GLU A 6 -8.10 -19.76 -26.73
C GLU A 6 -8.51 -18.43 -26.06
N ARG A 7 -8.55 -17.34 -26.83
CA ARG A 7 -9.03 -16.04 -26.36
C ARG A 7 -10.50 -16.04 -25.98
N LYS A 8 -11.32 -16.80 -26.72
CA LYS A 8 -12.76 -16.91 -26.50
C LYS A 8 -13.14 -17.82 -25.32
N ASN A 9 -12.24 -18.75 -25.00
CA ASN A 9 -12.44 -19.72 -23.91
C ASN A 9 -11.73 -19.33 -22.58
N ARG A 10 -11.05 -18.18 -22.54
CA ARG A 10 -10.46 -17.70 -21.27
C ARG A 10 -11.58 -17.35 -20.30
N PRO A 11 -11.61 -17.96 -19.10
CA PRO A 11 -12.63 -17.63 -18.12
C PRO A 11 -12.55 -16.15 -17.77
N PRO A 12 -13.68 -15.48 -17.49
CA PRO A 12 -13.76 -14.04 -17.23
C PRO A 12 -12.87 -13.57 -16.07
N PHE A 13 -12.35 -14.48 -15.26
CA PHE A 13 -11.43 -14.20 -14.16
C PHE A 13 -10.09 -13.57 -14.58
N HIS A 14 -9.55 -13.91 -15.75
CA HIS A 14 -8.30 -13.31 -16.24
C HIS A 14 -8.48 -11.84 -16.62
N SER A 15 -9.62 -11.50 -17.19
CA SER A 15 -9.94 -10.10 -17.51
C SER A 15 -10.18 -9.29 -16.24
N ALA A 16 -10.92 -9.81 -15.27
CA ALA A 16 -11.15 -9.14 -14.00
C ALA A 16 -9.86 -8.87 -13.22
N ALA A 17 -8.94 -9.84 -13.17
CA ALA A 17 -7.64 -9.67 -12.53
C ALA A 17 -6.78 -8.59 -13.22
N ALA A 18 -6.77 -8.56 -14.57
CA ALA A 18 -6.05 -7.55 -15.33
C ALA A 18 -6.60 -6.14 -15.08
N TYR A 19 -7.93 -5.98 -15.05
CA TYR A 19 -8.56 -4.70 -14.71
C TYR A 19 -8.22 -4.24 -13.29
N THR A 20 -8.16 -5.16 -12.32
CA THR A 20 -7.81 -4.85 -10.93
C THR A 20 -6.41 -4.24 -10.85
N VAL A 21 -5.43 -4.85 -11.50
CA VAL A 21 -4.04 -4.36 -11.53
C VAL A 21 -3.96 -3.00 -12.22
N THR A 22 -4.65 -2.83 -13.36
CA THR A 22 -4.67 -1.55 -14.09
C THR A 22 -5.27 -0.43 -13.24
N VAL A 23 -6.40 -0.66 -12.61
CA VAL A 23 -7.07 0.31 -11.71
C VAL A 23 -6.14 0.69 -10.56
N GLN A 24 -5.49 -0.29 -9.93
CA GLN A 24 -4.56 -0.07 -8.83
C GLN A 24 -3.39 0.84 -9.24
N TRP A 25 -2.71 0.54 -10.35
CA TRP A 25 -1.58 1.34 -10.82
C TRP A 25 -1.99 2.73 -11.27
N THR A 26 -3.14 2.86 -11.97
CA THR A 26 -3.66 4.16 -12.43
C THR A 26 -4.00 5.06 -11.25
N LEU A 27 -4.73 4.55 -10.24
CA LEU A 27 -5.07 5.32 -9.05
C LEU A 27 -3.82 5.67 -8.21
N SER A 28 -2.84 4.77 -8.14
CA SER A 28 -1.56 5.04 -7.48
C SER A 28 -0.77 6.15 -8.19
N LEU A 29 -0.78 6.18 -9.52
CA LEU A 29 -0.16 7.25 -10.31
C LEU A 29 -0.85 8.60 -10.08
N ILE A 30 -2.18 8.62 -10.13
CA ILE A 30 -2.97 9.83 -9.88
C ILE A 30 -2.70 10.37 -8.47
N ALA A 31 -2.68 9.49 -7.46
CA ALA A 31 -2.39 9.89 -6.08
C ALA A 31 -1.01 10.53 -5.94
N ARG A 32 0.02 9.96 -6.58
CA ARG A 32 1.39 10.51 -6.58
C ARG A 32 1.46 11.87 -7.29
N LEU A 33 0.78 12.02 -8.41
CA LEU A 33 0.70 13.30 -9.12
C LEU A 33 0.00 14.36 -8.28
N LEU A 34 -1.13 14.05 -7.65
CA LEU A 34 -1.84 14.96 -6.75
C LEU A 34 -0.96 15.39 -5.56
N MET A 35 -0.17 14.49 -5.02
CA MET A 35 0.78 14.83 -3.95
C MET A 35 1.96 15.67 -4.43
N ALA A 36 2.45 15.43 -5.65
CA ALA A 36 3.55 16.20 -6.23
C ALA A 36 3.14 17.66 -6.52
N PHE A 37 1.91 17.88 -6.97
CA PHE A 37 1.36 19.20 -7.29
C PHE A 37 0.53 19.82 -6.16
N GLY A 38 0.28 19.06 -5.09
CA GLY A 38 -0.50 19.51 -3.95
C GLY A 38 0.23 20.52 -3.06
N PRO A 39 -0.49 21.23 -2.19
CA PRO A 39 0.13 22.19 -1.25
C PRO A 39 1.09 21.45 -0.31
N ALA A 40 2.23 22.10 -0.03
CA ALA A 40 3.23 21.54 0.87
C ALA A 40 2.62 21.16 2.22
N ILE A 41 2.80 19.89 2.61
CA ILE A 41 2.21 19.36 3.84
C ILE A 41 3.01 19.89 5.04
N ARG A 42 2.41 20.84 5.77
CA ARG A 42 3.05 21.51 6.92
C ARG A 42 3.36 20.58 8.11
N LYS A 43 2.70 19.43 8.20
CA LYS A 43 2.87 18.46 9.29
C LYS A 43 2.94 17.04 8.73
N PRO A 44 4.08 16.61 8.16
CA PRO A 44 4.17 15.33 7.44
C PRO A 44 3.90 14.12 8.36
N TYR A 45 4.28 14.18 9.65
CA TYR A 45 4.02 13.09 10.60
C TYR A 45 2.52 12.85 10.84
N LYS A 46 1.73 13.93 10.99
CA LYS A 46 0.28 13.80 11.17
C LYS A 46 -0.40 13.28 9.91
N ALA A 47 0.05 13.76 8.74
CA ALA A 47 -0.46 13.29 7.46
C ALA A 47 -0.12 11.81 7.24
N LEU A 48 1.10 11.38 7.58
CA LEU A 48 1.53 9.98 7.49
C LEU A 48 0.69 9.07 8.40
N SER A 49 0.44 9.48 9.65
CA SER A 49 -0.41 8.73 10.58
C SER A 49 -1.87 8.66 10.10
N ALA A 50 -2.42 9.74 9.58
CA ALA A 50 -3.79 9.77 9.03
C ALA A 50 -3.92 8.86 7.80
N MET A 51 -2.93 8.89 6.89
CA MET A 51 -2.90 7.99 5.73
C MET A 51 -2.72 6.53 6.14
N GLY A 52 -1.89 6.25 7.14
CA GLY A 52 -1.73 4.92 7.71
C GLY A 52 -3.02 4.38 8.31
N ALA A 53 -3.78 5.21 9.04
CA ALA A 53 -5.09 4.84 9.57
C ALA A 53 -6.10 4.57 8.44
N GLY A 54 -6.15 5.44 7.44
CA GLY A 54 -7.01 5.25 6.26
C GLY A 54 -6.67 3.97 5.50
N LEU A 55 -5.39 3.71 5.28
CA LEU A 55 -4.88 2.50 4.64
C LEU A 55 -5.30 1.24 5.40
N THR A 56 -5.13 1.22 6.72
CA THR A 56 -5.50 0.08 7.56
C THR A 56 -7.01 -0.16 7.54
N LEU A 57 -7.80 0.91 7.62
CA LEU A 57 -9.26 0.83 7.55
C LEU A 57 -9.72 0.25 6.21
N MET A 58 -9.20 0.77 5.09
CA MET A 58 -9.55 0.29 3.76
C MET A 58 -9.10 -1.16 3.54
N TYR A 59 -7.95 -1.54 4.10
CA TYR A 59 -7.48 -2.92 4.03
C TYR A 59 -8.36 -3.88 4.82
N LEU A 60 -8.78 -3.52 6.03
CA LEU A 60 -9.74 -4.30 6.83
C LEU A 60 -11.08 -4.45 6.11
N LEU A 61 -11.54 -3.36 5.47
CA LEU A 61 -12.74 -3.37 4.65
C LEU A 61 -12.60 -4.34 3.47
N LEU A 62 -11.46 -4.30 2.78
CA LEU A 62 -11.15 -5.20 1.67
C LEU A 62 -11.20 -6.67 2.09
N LEU A 63 -10.64 -7.02 3.26
CA LEU A 63 -10.68 -8.39 3.80
C LEU A 63 -12.10 -8.87 4.11
N ARG A 64 -13.03 -7.95 4.39
CA ARG A 64 -14.44 -8.26 4.68
C ARG A 64 -15.34 -8.35 3.46
N MET A 65 -14.94 -7.73 2.34
CA MET A 65 -15.75 -7.70 1.12
C MET A 65 -15.78 -9.06 0.44
N GLN A 66 -16.99 -9.47 0.03
CA GLN A 66 -17.23 -10.73 -0.70
C GLN A 66 -17.71 -10.49 -2.14
N THR A 67 -18.00 -9.23 -2.49
CA THR A 67 -18.50 -8.85 -3.81
C THR A 67 -17.45 -8.04 -4.57
N ALA A 68 -17.38 -8.24 -5.90
CA ALA A 68 -16.31 -7.69 -6.73
C ALA A 68 -16.30 -6.15 -6.78
N ILE A 69 -17.47 -5.51 -6.92
CA ILE A 69 -17.57 -4.06 -7.09
C ILE A 69 -17.08 -3.30 -5.85
N PRO A 70 -17.59 -3.53 -4.62
CA PRO A 70 -17.07 -2.83 -3.45
C PRO A 70 -15.63 -3.21 -3.12
N ALA A 71 -15.19 -4.43 -3.45
CA ALA A 71 -13.78 -4.80 -3.32
C ALA A 71 -12.86 -3.97 -4.23
N LEU A 72 -13.27 -3.68 -5.48
CA LEU A 72 -12.53 -2.80 -6.38
C LEU A 72 -12.47 -1.35 -5.87
N ILE A 73 -13.54 -0.84 -5.31
CA ILE A 73 -13.57 0.51 -4.72
C ILE A 73 -12.65 0.57 -3.50
N ALA A 74 -12.73 -0.41 -2.60
CA ALA A 74 -11.87 -0.48 -1.43
C ALA A 74 -10.39 -0.62 -1.82
N LEU A 75 -10.07 -1.41 -2.84
CA LEU A 75 -8.73 -1.55 -3.40
C LEU A 75 -8.22 -0.24 -4.01
N GLY A 76 -9.07 0.49 -4.71
CA GLY A 76 -8.73 1.80 -5.28
C GLY A 76 -8.38 2.81 -4.20
N LEU A 77 -9.21 2.93 -3.16
CA LEU A 77 -8.95 3.80 -2.01
C LEU A 77 -7.71 3.38 -1.22
N PHE A 78 -7.50 2.09 -1.03
CA PHE A 78 -6.28 1.54 -0.45
C PHE A 78 -5.05 1.93 -1.27
N SER A 79 -5.09 1.78 -2.60
CA SER A 79 -4.00 2.15 -3.51
C SER A 79 -3.69 3.65 -3.47
N PHE A 80 -4.72 4.47 -3.33
CA PHE A 80 -4.57 5.91 -3.15
C PHE A 80 -3.84 6.25 -1.84
N CYS A 81 -4.23 5.64 -0.72
CA CYS A 81 -3.59 5.85 0.57
C CYS A 81 -2.12 5.37 0.57
N ILE A 82 -1.85 4.16 0.04
CA ILE A 82 -0.48 3.60 0.03
C ILE A 82 0.47 4.41 -0.86
N ALA A 83 -0.04 4.98 -1.96
CA ALA A 83 0.76 5.79 -2.86
C ALA A 83 1.30 7.06 -2.20
N GLY A 84 0.57 7.60 -1.20
CA GLY A 84 0.99 8.77 -0.43
C GLY A 84 1.92 8.48 0.74
N VAL A 85 1.93 7.24 1.24
CA VAL A 85 2.77 6.86 2.39
C VAL A 85 4.26 7.02 2.07
N TYR A 86 4.70 6.59 0.89
CA TYR A 86 6.11 6.64 0.51
C TYR A 86 6.69 8.07 0.45
N PRO A 87 6.10 9.03 -0.29
CA PRO A 87 6.62 10.39 -0.34
C PRO A 87 6.54 11.10 1.02
N LEU A 88 5.51 10.82 1.83
CA LEU A 88 5.41 11.37 3.18
C LEU A 88 6.47 10.80 4.12
N ALA A 89 6.74 9.50 4.04
CA ALA A 89 7.78 8.87 4.83
C ALA A 89 9.16 9.43 4.49
N THR A 90 9.46 9.59 3.20
CA THR A 90 10.74 10.19 2.76
C THR A 90 10.86 11.66 3.17
N ALA A 91 9.78 12.43 3.15
CA ALA A 91 9.76 13.80 3.65
C ALA A 91 10.05 13.85 5.18
N CYS A 92 9.42 12.96 5.96
CA CYS A 92 9.68 12.88 7.41
C CYS A 92 11.16 12.57 7.74
N ILE A 93 11.79 11.72 6.93
CA ILE A 93 13.19 11.31 7.11
C ILE A 93 14.13 12.43 6.67
N GLY A 94 13.82 13.09 5.55
CA GLY A 94 14.62 14.20 5.03
C GLY A 94 14.76 15.36 6.01
N GLU A 95 13.77 15.60 6.88
CA GLU A 95 13.84 16.59 7.95
C GLU A 95 14.76 16.19 9.12
N MET A 96 15.08 14.89 9.27
CA MET A 96 15.78 14.36 10.45
C MET A 96 17.20 13.88 10.16
N SER A 97 17.56 13.63 8.92
CA SER A 97 18.73 12.81 8.59
C SER A 97 19.53 13.35 7.40
N SER A 98 20.80 12.97 7.33
CA SER A 98 21.66 13.21 6.18
C SER A 98 21.23 12.37 4.96
N SER A 99 21.63 12.78 3.76
CA SER A 99 21.33 12.04 2.52
C SER A 99 21.75 10.56 2.57
N ALA A 100 22.85 10.25 3.26
CA ALA A 100 23.33 8.88 3.43
C ALA A 100 22.35 8.02 4.24
N SER A 101 21.76 8.56 5.31
CA SER A 101 20.76 7.87 6.14
C SER A 101 19.49 7.57 5.36
N VAL A 102 19.06 8.46 4.47
CA VAL A 102 17.92 8.24 3.58
C VAL A 102 18.20 7.07 2.64
N GLY A 103 19.39 6.98 2.05
CA GLY A 103 19.79 5.88 1.18
C GLY A 103 19.74 4.53 1.87
N VAL A 104 20.28 4.42 3.09
CA VAL A 104 20.24 3.18 3.89
C VAL A 104 18.79 2.77 4.18
N LEU A 105 17.94 3.73 4.56
CA LEU A 105 16.55 3.44 4.90
C LEU A 105 15.74 2.96 3.69
N LEU A 106 15.97 3.55 2.52
CA LEU A 106 15.36 3.13 1.27
C LEU A 106 15.80 1.71 0.86
N SER A 107 17.08 1.38 1.08
CA SER A 107 17.62 0.04 0.81
C SER A 107 16.99 -1.01 1.72
N VAL A 108 16.88 -0.74 3.02
CA VAL A 108 16.21 -1.62 4.00
C VAL A 108 14.71 -1.75 3.66
N GLY A 109 14.06 -0.65 3.27
CA GLY A 109 12.68 -0.67 2.81
C GLY A 109 12.47 -1.53 1.55
N GLY A 110 13.42 -1.47 0.61
CA GLY A 110 13.42 -2.31 -0.59
C GLY A 110 13.52 -3.80 -0.26
N LEU A 111 14.38 -4.18 0.68
CA LEU A 111 14.46 -5.57 1.18
C LEU A 111 13.14 -6.02 1.80
N GLY A 112 12.49 -5.16 2.58
CA GLY A 112 11.15 -5.44 3.11
C GLY A 112 10.11 -5.70 2.01
N GLY A 113 10.20 -4.95 0.91
CA GLY A 113 9.34 -5.13 -0.27
C GLY A 113 9.51 -6.47 -0.99
N ILE A 114 10.64 -7.15 -0.82
CA ILE A 114 10.90 -8.49 -1.37
C ILE A 114 10.49 -9.57 -0.36
N ILE A 115 10.93 -9.43 0.88
CA ILE A 115 10.74 -10.46 1.93
C ILE A 115 9.26 -10.57 2.31
N PHE A 116 8.55 -9.44 2.42
CA PHE A 116 7.19 -9.42 2.93
C PHE A 116 6.18 -10.15 2.03
N PRO A 117 6.14 -9.93 0.70
CA PRO A 117 5.29 -10.70 -0.21
C PRO A 117 5.60 -12.20 -0.19
N TRP A 118 6.87 -12.56 -0.03
CA TRP A 118 7.26 -13.97 0.11
C TRP A 118 6.68 -14.61 1.37
N VAL A 119 6.78 -13.94 2.52
CA VAL A 119 6.18 -14.41 3.78
C VAL A 119 4.66 -14.52 3.67
N VAL A 120 4.00 -13.52 3.05
CA VAL A 120 2.54 -13.55 2.79
C VAL A 120 2.16 -14.76 1.94
N GLY A 121 2.94 -15.04 0.87
CA GLY A 121 2.74 -16.22 0.02
C GLY A 121 2.87 -17.52 0.81
N LEU A 122 3.93 -17.66 1.60
CA LEU A 122 4.17 -18.85 2.42
C LEU A 122 3.02 -19.10 3.42
N VAL A 123 2.55 -18.06 4.11
CA VAL A 123 1.43 -18.16 5.04
C VAL A 123 0.12 -18.48 4.31
N ALA A 124 -0.08 -17.92 3.12
CA ALA A 124 -1.25 -18.19 2.29
C ALA A 124 -1.31 -19.65 1.84
N ASP A 125 -0.16 -20.25 1.49
CA ASP A 125 -0.06 -21.66 1.11
C ASP A 125 -0.35 -22.60 2.29
N MET A 126 0.07 -22.23 3.51
CA MET A 126 -0.12 -23.05 4.71
C MET A 126 -1.50 -22.92 5.35
N SER A 127 -2.07 -21.73 5.36
CA SER A 127 -3.25 -21.38 6.18
C SER A 127 -4.39 -20.74 5.36
N GLY A 128 -4.25 -20.69 4.05
CA GLY A 128 -5.22 -20.11 3.13
C GLY A 128 -5.01 -18.63 2.85
N LEU A 129 -5.52 -18.20 1.71
CA LEU A 129 -5.30 -16.86 1.14
C LEU A 129 -5.70 -15.71 2.09
N ARG A 130 -6.82 -15.87 2.82
CA ARG A 130 -7.29 -14.83 3.76
C ARG A 130 -6.33 -14.62 4.93
N THR A 131 -5.76 -15.70 5.45
CA THR A 131 -4.78 -15.65 6.54
C THR A 131 -3.46 -15.02 6.05
N GLY A 132 -3.00 -15.40 4.86
CA GLY A 132 -1.83 -14.78 4.23
C GLY A 132 -2.01 -13.28 4.04
N MET A 133 -3.18 -12.86 3.55
CA MET A 133 -3.49 -11.43 3.42
C MET A 133 -3.53 -10.70 4.78
N ALA A 134 -4.00 -11.35 5.87
CA ALA A 134 -4.05 -10.75 7.20
C ALA A 134 -2.65 -10.39 7.75
N VAL A 135 -1.58 -11.05 7.30
CA VAL A 135 -0.19 -10.72 7.68
C VAL A 135 0.16 -9.28 7.29
N ASN A 136 -0.42 -8.73 6.23
CA ASN A 136 -0.22 -7.34 5.81
C ASN A 136 -0.75 -6.30 6.83
N LEU A 137 -1.51 -6.69 7.83
CA LEU A 137 -1.90 -5.79 8.92
C LEU A 137 -0.72 -5.40 9.83
N ILE A 138 0.33 -6.23 9.88
CA ILE A 138 1.53 -5.94 10.69
C ILE A 138 2.22 -4.64 10.22
N PRO A 139 2.62 -4.49 8.95
CA PRO A 139 3.20 -3.23 8.48
C PRO A 139 2.21 -2.06 8.52
N CYS A 140 0.91 -2.30 8.33
CA CYS A 140 -0.10 -1.25 8.48
C CYS A 140 -0.12 -0.68 9.90
N ALA A 141 -0.06 -1.52 10.92
CA ALA A 141 0.06 -1.09 12.31
C ALA A 141 1.37 -0.32 12.56
N GLY A 142 2.47 -0.76 11.98
CA GLY A 142 3.76 -0.06 12.04
C GLY A 142 3.70 1.37 11.49
N ILE A 143 3.02 1.58 10.36
CA ILE A 143 2.86 2.91 9.74
C ILE A 143 2.04 3.87 10.61
N ILE A 144 1.14 3.36 11.46
CA ILE A 144 0.37 4.18 12.39
C ILE A 144 1.18 4.49 13.66
N ILE A 145 1.77 3.46 14.25
CA ILE A 145 2.40 3.53 15.59
C ILE A 145 3.70 4.34 15.53
N LEU A 146 4.57 4.09 14.54
CA LEU A 146 5.89 4.73 14.48
C LEU A 146 5.82 6.26 14.36
N PRO A 147 5.05 6.87 13.43
CA PRO A 147 4.95 8.33 13.36
C PRO A 147 4.31 8.95 14.61
N PHE A 148 3.37 8.24 15.23
CA PHE A 148 2.74 8.69 16.46
C PHE A 148 3.73 8.76 17.62
N LEU A 149 4.58 7.74 17.79
CA LEU A 149 5.63 7.71 18.80
C LEU A 149 6.68 8.82 18.57
N ILE A 150 7.10 9.01 17.33
CA ILE A 150 8.08 10.05 16.96
C ILE A 150 7.49 11.45 17.18
N SER A 151 6.21 11.65 16.84
CA SER A 151 5.53 12.93 17.04
C SER A 151 5.44 13.32 18.50
N ARG A 152 5.24 12.37 19.42
CA ARG A 152 5.22 12.65 20.86
C ARG A 152 6.59 13.08 21.40
N ARG A 153 7.69 12.45 20.95
CA ARG A 153 9.05 12.81 21.37
C ARG A 153 9.51 14.20 20.93
N LYS A 154 8.91 14.75 19.86
CA LYS A 154 9.24 16.12 19.40
C LYS A 154 8.48 17.22 20.16
N THR A 155 7.54 16.86 21.02
CA THR A 155 6.71 17.83 21.78
C THR A 155 7.19 17.97 23.24
N GLU A 156 8.12 17.11 23.69
CA GLU A 156 8.90 17.22 24.94
C GLU A 156 10.26 17.89 24.67
#